data_cce04d9bc6004c5890ca70dee89ba4d4
#
_entry.id   cce04d9bc6004c5890ca70dee89ba4d4
#
_cell.length_a   1.000
_cell.length_b   1.000
_cell.length_c   1.000
_cell.angle_alpha   90.00
_cell.angle_beta   90.00
_cell.angle_gamma   90.00
#
_symmetry.space_group_name_H-M   'P 1'
#
loop_
_entity.id
_entity.type
_entity.pdbx_description
1 polymer ?
#
loop_
_entity_poly.entity_id
_entity_poly.type
_entity_poly.pdbx_seq_one_letter_code
_entity_poly.pdbx_strand_id
1 'polypeptide(L)'
;MDGSLPLWGRPLDEYIDHYQFENIKQRGRLNEDPELTSTREAAAALSALARVGDGGGPDDSKALSAPVTIQNLRAILKLVPYPRAYRSIARPAVIGGCIKLMSGIKLNSRCSPFSYEYGYLCFRVLTIVLGICILDRSDLLDPSVRAMPVDHRTHPQLDVLQLLGHYVSSGIFQCLSKGGDGGLDWMFGWTKVKGRPEQSPLVNISEIELLSSMLWYDRETFFKALKSTYYPGISAVIFVLWRVSRHERGSTKLKFQSTVVKEISFRYNLLATSDQQHAITYMNIDILSSNSLAIWDKNTQQVDLEDCREVISAYIDRFNPTHTTLYGPMLVLHGPIFLRSVARFVTPGTEHFLPTVLKVTVERIWDEMKNPSEPHKPDVYVDSIRDTFANYATILQNGVFGRMNRPFFQELLDNIIDYDLIDLAARAMLMLELPSEPPAHALAGSADYLPCIKHFYGQLCVSMPKQYIYVMSDQCLPEWLKFRSYLTWYSEIRRLIPKDREHIKKCLDTWIDMGKSLGYQVHEKSRFKCDYARCHDPLGIDGVQFTCPICHSGAFCSARCQSLDWKFGGLQSVHGDSCVGAKALVKFQPSAR
;
A
#
# COMPACT_ATOMS: atom_id res chain seq x y z
N MET A 1 -42.93 -21.83 -1.40
CA MET A 1 -41.96 -20.98 -0.69
C MET A 1 -42.48 -19.57 -0.74
N ASP A 2 -43.05 -19.10 0.36
CA ASP A 2 -43.66 -17.78 0.46
C ASP A 2 -42.58 -16.71 0.28
N GLY A 3 -42.74 -15.90 -0.75
CA GLY A 3 -41.80 -14.85 -1.16
C GLY A 3 -41.88 -13.57 -0.33
N SER A 4 -42.01 -13.67 1.00
CA SER A 4 -41.83 -12.52 1.87
C SER A 4 -40.32 -12.17 1.91
N LEU A 5 -39.96 -11.07 1.27
CA LEU A 5 -38.62 -10.49 1.43
C LEU A 5 -38.29 -10.43 2.93
N PRO A 6 -37.14 -10.92 3.37
CA PRO A 6 -36.76 -10.86 4.77
C PRO A 6 -36.85 -9.40 5.26
N LEU A 7 -37.21 -9.20 6.52
CA LEU A 7 -37.36 -7.88 7.16
C LEU A 7 -36.19 -6.93 6.85
N TRP A 8 -35.00 -7.48 6.60
CA TRP A 8 -33.73 -6.77 6.36
C TRP A 8 -33.35 -6.64 4.88
N GLY A 9 -34.22 -7.00 3.93
CA GLY A 9 -33.95 -6.94 2.50
C GLY A 9 -33.06 -8.11 2.00
N ARG A 10 -32.30 -7.89 0.93
CA ARG A 10 -31.48 -8.90 0.27
C ARG A 10 -30.30 -9.32 1.12
N PRO A 11 -29.87 -10.59 1.05
CA PRO A 11 -28.61 -11.04 1.65
C PRO A 11 -27.39 -10.44 0.94
N LEU A 12 -26.19 -10.59 1.55
CA LEU A 12 -24.93 -10.02 1.05
C LEU A 12 -24.69 -10.34 -0.42
N ASP A 13 -24.69 -11.61 -0.79
CA ASP A 13 -24.34 -12.08 -2.13
C ASP A 13 -25.26 -11.53 -3.24
N GLU A 14 -26.48 -11.14 -2.90
CA GLU A 14 -27.41 -10.53 -3.85
C GLU A 14 -27.28 -9.00 -3.90
N TYR A 15 -27.12 -8.32 -2.74
CA TYR A 15 -27.08 -6.86 -2.76
C TYR A 15 -25.74 -6.33 -3.26
N ILE A 16 -24.61 -7.02 -3.08
CA ILE A 16 -23.30 -6.56 -3.57
C ILE A 16 -23.32 -6.38 -5.09
N ASP A 17 -23.93 -7.30 -5.83
CA ASP A 17 -24.07 -7.19 -7.28
C ASP A 17 -24.93 -5.99 -7.69
N HIS A 18 -25.97 -5.70 -6.90
CA HIS A 18 -26.85 -4.57 -7.16
C HIS A 18 -26.19 -3.21 -6.91
N TYR A 19 -25.27 -3.13 -5.94
CA TYR A 19 -24.61 -1.91 -5.50
C TYR A 19 -23.15 -1.79 -5.93
N GLN A 20 -22.70 -2.57 -6.90
CA GLN A 20 -21.41 -2.35 -7.55
C GLN A 20 -21.33 -0.92 -8.10
N PHE A 21 -20.12 -0.34 -8.11
CA PHE A 21 -19.92 1.05 -8.53
C PHE A 21 -20.59 1.37 -9.87
N GLU A 22 -20.44 0.50 -10.86
CA GLU A 22 -21.01 0.69 -12.20
C GLU A 22 -22.53 0.75 -12.19
N ASN A 23 -23.18 0.05 -11.27
CA ASN A 23 -24.64 0.02 -11.13
C ASN A 23 -25.20 1.21 -10.34
N ILE A 24 -24.40 1.81 -9.45
CA ILE A 24 -24.82 2.94 -8.62
C ILE A 24 -24.30 4.28 -9.13
N LYS A 25 -23.44 4.26 -10.15
CA LYS A 25 -22.92 5.44 -10.82
C LYS A 25 -24.08 6.31 -11.31
N GLN A 26 -24.12 7.54 -10.85
CA GLN A 26 -25.18 8.48 -11.16
C GLN A 26 -24.58 9.69 -11.88
N ARG A 27 -25.20 10.10 -12.98
CA ARG A 27 -24.91 11.40 -13.57
C ARG A 27 -25.31 12.47 -12.56
N GLY A 28 -24.34 13.24 -12.07
CA GLY A 28 -24.57 14.28 -11.10
C GLY A 28 -25.50 15.36 -11.67
N ARG A 29 -26.56 15.64 -10.93
CA ARG A 29 -27.46 16.79 -11.19
C ARG A 29 -26.96 17.99 -10.40
N LEU A 30 -25.73 18.39 -10.70
CA LEU A 30 -24.91 19.30 -9.90
C LEU A 30 -25.48 20.72 -9.79
N ASN A 31 -26.24 21.15 -10.79
CA ASN A 31 -26.86 22.48 -10.86
C ASN A 31 -28.38 22.45 -10.67
N GLU A 32 -28.96 21.27 -10.47
CA GLU A 32 -30.39 21.09 -10.33
C GLU A 32 -30.80 21.03 -8.85
N ASP A 33 -32.05 21.35 -8.59
CA ASP A 33 -32.70 21.10 -7.31
C ASP A 33 -33.49 19.78 -7.39
N PRO A 34 -33.54 18.99 -6.32
CA PRO A 34 -34.31 17.76 -6.32
C PRO A 34 -35.82 18.05 -6.41
N GLU A 35 -36.56 17.12 -6.98
CA GLU A 35 -38.02 17.18 -7.01
C GLU A 35 -38.61 17.35 -5.61
N LEU A 36 -39.67 18.14 -5.51
CA LEU A 36 -40.31 18.46 -4.23
C LEU A 36 -40.82 17.21 -3.49
N THR A 37 -41.35 16.22 -4.23
CA THR A 37 -41.80 14.92 -3.67
C THR A 37 -40.64 14.15 -3.07
N SER A 38 -39.52 14.01 -3.80
CA SER A 38 -38.30 13.35 -3.32
C SER A 38 -37.71 14.06 -2.11
N THR A 39 -37.76 15.39 -2.09
CA THR A 39 -37.29 16.21 -0.95
C THR A 39 -38.14 15.96 0.29
N ARG A 40 -39.49 15.88 0.16
CA ARG A 40 -40.40 15.61 1.27
C ARG A 40 -40.23 14.20 1.83
N GLU A 41 -40.12 13.20 0.97
CA GLU A 41 -39.90 11.81 1.39
C GLU A 41 -38.57 11.67 2.15
N ALA A 42 -37.48 12.25 1.62
CA ALA A 42 -36.19 12.22 2.27
C ALA A 42 -36.18 13.00 3.59
N ALA A 43 -36.83 14.17 3.65
CA ALA A 43 -36.96 14.93 4.89
C ALA A 43 -37.69 14.16 5.98
N ALA A 44 -38.76 13.45 5.62
CA ALA A 44 -39.49 12.57 6.54
C ALA A 44 -38.61 11.40 7.01
N ALA A 45 -37.85 10.78 6.10
CA ALA A 45 -36.93 9.70 6.40
C ALA A 45 -35.78 10.15 7.32
N LEU A 46 -35.16 11.31 7.04
CA LEU A 46 -34.12 11.92 7.89
C LEU A 46 -34.66 12.22 9.29
N SER A 47 -35.91 12.73 9.40
CA SER A 47 -36.54 13.00 10.67
C SER A 47 -36.87 11.71 11.46
N ALA A 48 -37.22 10.64 10.77
CA ALA A 48 -37.42 9.34 11.39
C ALA A 48 -36.10 8.76 11.95
N LEU A 49 -35.02 8.83 11.18
CA LEU A 49 -33.69 8.41 11.62
C LEU A 49 -33.17 9.25 12.79
N ALA A 50 -33.35 10.57 12.74
CA ALA A 50 -32.92 11.46 13.81
C ALA A 50 -33.60 11.16 15.14
N ARG A 51 -34.93 10.87 15.12
CA ARG A 51 -35.66 10.45 16.34
C ARG A 51 -35.12 9.17 16.95
N VAL A 52 -34.70 8.20 16.14
CA VAL A 52 -34.01 7.00 16.63
C VAL A 52 -32.66 7.38 17.26
N GLY A 53 -31.94 8.34 16.68
CA GLY A 53 -30.67 8.86 17.19
C GLY A 53 -30.80 9.55 18.54
N ASP A 54 -31.75 10.45 18.68
CA ASP A 54 -31.93 11.30 19.88
C ASP A 54 -32.44 10.54 21.13
N GLY A 55 -32.71 9.23 20.99
CA GLY A 55 -33.07 8.38 22.10
C GLY A 55 -34.43 8.78 22.69
N GLY A 56 -35.51 8.59 21.95
CA GLY A 56 -36.87 8.61 22.54
C GLY A 56 -36.87 7.72 23.79
N GLY A 57 -37.14 8.33 24.96
CA GLY A 57 -37.05 7.65 26.24
C GLY A 57 -37.97 6.40 26.31
N PRO A 58 -37.73 5.50 27.26
CA PRO A 58 -38.51 4.24 27.40
C PRO A 58 -40.03 4.47 27.60
N ASP A 59 -40.46 5.69 27.92
CA ASP A 59 -41.89 6.04 28.06
C ASP A 59 -42.57 6.36 26.71
N ASP A 60 -41.82 6.64 25.63
CA ASP A 60 -42.36 6.85 24.27
C ASP A 60 -42.69 5.56 23.51
N SER A 61 -42.67 4.40 24.18
CA SER A 61 -42.99 3.09 23.60
C SER A 61 -44.39 2.98 22.96
N LYS A 62 -45.29 3.95 23.20
CA LYS A 62 -46.62 4.04 22.57
C LYS A 62 -46.68 4.89 21.31
N ALA A 63 -45.61 5.68 21.01
CA ALA A 63 -45.50 6.45 19.77
C ALA A 63 -44.40 5.86 18.87
N LEU A 64 -44.30 4.54 18.73
CA LEU A 64 -43.49 3.90 17.69
C LEU A 64 -44.04 4.37 16.34
N SER A 65 -43.57 5.55 15.94
CA SER A 65 -43.64 5.99 14.55
C SER A 65 -43.17 4.83 13.66
N ALA A 66 -43.79 4.68 12.50
CA ALA A 66 -43.56 3.63 11.54
C ALA A 66 -42.03 3.29 11.45
N PRO A 67 -41.67 2.01 11.47
CA PRO A 67 -40.28 1.60 11.47
C PRO A 67 -39.54 2.20 10.25
N VAL A 68 -38.31 2.63 10.42
CA VAL A 68 -37.50 3.07 9.29
C VAL A 68 -37.31 1.91 8.32
N THR A 69 -37.72 2.09 7.09
CA THR A 69 -37.72 1.04 6.05
C THR A 69 -36.58 1.22 5.07
N ILE A 70 -36.29 0.20 4.26
CA ILE A 70 -35.36 0.29 3.11
C ILE A 70 -35.72 1.46 2.19
N GLN A 71 -37.04 1.70 1.97
CA GLN A 71 -37.50 2.80 1.12
C GLN A 71 -37.16 4.17 1.71
N ASN A 72 -37.21 4.32 3.03
CA ASN A 72 -36.77 5.55 3.69
C ASN A 72 -35.27 5.80 3.47
N LEU A 73 -34.42 4.76 3.60
CA LEU A 73 -32.97 4.87 3.36
C LEU A 73 -32.70 5.23 1.90
N ARG A 74 -33.38 4.58 0.97
CA ARG A 74 -33.26 4.88 -0.47
C ARG A 74 -33.74 6.28 -0.82
N ALA A 75 -34.79 6.80 -0.16
CA ALA A 75 -35.28 8.16 -0.36
C ALA A 75 -34.19 9.21 0.00
N ILE A 76 -33.44 8.99 1.09
CA ILE A 76 -32.31 9.85 1.46
C ILE A 76 -31.21 9.78 0.39
N LEU A 77 -30.86 8.57 -0.05
CA LEU A 77 -29.81 8.36 -1.05
C LEU A 77 -30.15 8.99 -2.42
N LYS A 78 -31.43 9.14 -2.76
CA LYS A 78 -31.88 9.86 -3.97
C LYS A 78 -31.53 11.35 -3.97
N LEU A 79 -31.25 11.96 -2.80
CA LEU A 79 -30.82 13.36 -2.73
C LEU A 79 -29.31 13.55 -2.96
N VAL A 80 -28.51 12.50 -2.87
CA VAL A 80 -27.04 12.60 -2.96
C VAL A 80 -26.54 13.16 -4.32
N PRO A 81 -27.18 12.88 -5.47
CA PRO A 81 -26.83 13.49 -6.76
C PRO A 81 -27.00 15.02 -6.82
N TYR A 82 -27.63 15.63 -5.82
CA TYR A 82 -27.96 17.05 -5.76
C TYR A 82 -27.14 17.76 -4.66
N PRO A 83 -25.96 18.32 -4.93
CA PRO A 83 -25.13 18.95 -3.91
C PRO A 83 -25.83 20.10 -3.15
N ARG A 84 -26.77 20.79 -3.79
CA ARG A 84 -27.60 21.83 -3.16
C ARG A 84 -28.44 21.31 -2.00
N ALA A 85 -28.76 20.02 -2.01
CA ALA A 85 -29.50 19.37 -0.93
C ALA A 85 -28.63 19.00 0.29
N TYR A 86 -27.30 19.06 0.19
CA TYR A 86 -26.40 18.55 1.24
C TYR A 86 -26.62 19.23 2.60
N ARG A 87 -26.91 20.52 2.62
CA ARG A 87 -27.23 21.22 3.87
C ARG A 87 -28.47 20.66 4.59
N SER A 88 -29.44 20.15 3.85
CA SER A 88 -30.63 19.48 4.43
C SER A 88 -30.33 18.08 4.95
N ILE A 89 -29.28 17.44 4.42
CA ILE A 89 -28.80 16.11 4.81
C ILE A 89 -27.88 16.20 6.04
N ALA A 90 -27.19 17.30 6.27
CA ALA A 90 -26.25 17.53 7.37
C ALA A 90 -26.94 17.52 8.75
N ARG A 91 -27.38 16.36 9.21
CA ARG A 91 -28.08 16.18 10.50
C ARG A 91 -27.36 15.17 11.39
N PRO A 92 -26.64 15.62 12.43
CA PRO A 92 -25.87 14.74 13.33
C PRO A 92 -26.65 13.57 13.91
N ALA A 93 -27.89 13.79 14.38
CA ALA A 93 -28.72 12.75 14.98
C ALA A 93 -29.01 11.54 14.05
N VAL A 94 -28.94 11.74 12.72
CA VAL A 94 -29.08 10.65 11.73
C VAL A 94 -27.96 9.63 11.86
N ILE A 95 -26.74 10.07 12.21
CA ILE A 95 -25.56 9.20 12.38
C ILE A 95 -25.83 8.20 13.51
N GLY A 96 -26.20 8.70 14.69
CA GLY A 96 -26.58 7.87 15.84
C GLY A 96 -27.75 6.94 15.54
N GLY A 97 -28.76 7.43 14.79
CA GLY A 97 -29.89 6.63 14.34
C GLY A 97 -29.48 5.44 13.47
N CYS A 98 -28.60 5.65 12.49
CA CYS A 98 -28.06 4.58 11.65
C CYS A 98 -27.28 3.55 12.48
N ILE A 99 -26.43 3.99 13.41
CA ILE A 99 -25.64 3.09 14.29
C ILE A 99 -26.60 2.21 15.12
N LYS A 100 -27.62 2.79 15.72
CA LYS A 100 -28.60 2.06 16.53
C LYS A 100 -29.39 1.03 15.70
N LEU A 101 -29.82 1.41 14.49
CA LEU A 101 -30.53 0.47 13.59
C LEU A 101 -29.63 -0.68 13.15
N MET A 102 -28.37 -0.40 12.81
CA MET A 102 -27.40 -1.43 12.44
C MET A 102 -27.15 -2.43 13.58
N SER A 103 -27.09 -1.97 14.82
CA SER A 103 -26.85 -2.83 15.99
C SER A 103 -27.98 -3.82 16.27
N GLY A 104 -29.18 -3.54 15.76
CA GLY A 104 -30.35 -4.43 15.85
C GLY A 104 -30.32 -5.62 14.87
N ILE A 105 -29.45 -5.60 13.86
CA ILE A 105 -29.40 -6.64 12.82
C ILE A 105 -28.55 -7.80 13.31
N LYS A 106 -29.14 -9.00 13.33
CA LYS A 106 -28.44 -10.19 13.84
C LYS A 106 -28.52 -11.33 12.83
N LEU A 107 -27.40 -12.03 12.66
CA LEU A 107 -27.30 -13.32 12.00
C LEU A 107 -26.79 -14.34 13.03
N ASN A 108 -27.52 -15.45 13.23
CA ASN A 108 -27.17 -16.49 14.23
C ASN A 108 -26.84 -15.91 15.62
N SER A 109 -27.69 -14.97 16.09
CA SER A 109 -27.57 -14.25 17.38
C SER A 109 -26.37 -13.30 17.50
N ARG A 110 -25.53 -13.16 16.46
CA ARG A 110 -24.42 -12.19 16.41
C ARG A 110 -24.85 -10.95 15.62
N CYS A 111 -24.39 -9.79 16.05
CA CYS A 111 -24.59 -8.55 15.29
C CYS A 111 -23.84 -8.65 13.97
N SER A 112 -24.56 -8.57 12.85
CA SER A 112 -24.01 -8.68 11.50
C SER A 112 -24.76 -7.75 10.53
N PRO A 113 -24.54 -6.43 10.63
CA PRO A 113 -25.27 -5.46 9.84
C PRO A 113 -25.04 -5.61 8.33
N PHE A 114 -23.86 -6.06 7.91
CA PHE A 114 -23.51 -6.19 6.50
C PHE A 114 -24.00 -7.49 5.85
N SER A 115 -24.58 -8.41 6.61
CA SER A 115 -25.22 -9.60 6.05
C SER A 115 -26.48 -9.30 5.23
N TYR A 116 -27.06 -8.11 5.41
CA TYR A 116 -28.31 -7.73 4.75
C TYR A 116 -28.27 -6.30 4.20
N GLU A 117 -29.04 -6.08 3.13
CA GLU A 117 -29.15 -4.81 2.41
C GLU A 117 -29.52 -3.63 3.33
N TYR A 118 -30.38 -3.86 4.31
CA TYR A 118 -30.80 -2.82 5.25
C TYR A 118 -29.62 -2.21 6.02
N GLY A 119 -28.77 -3.03 6.58
CA GLY A 119 -27.60 -2.57 7.32
C GLY A 119 -26.56 -1.92 6.41
N TYR A 120 -26.37 -2.47 5.20
CA TYR A 120 -25.58 -1.85 4.16
C TYR A 120 -26.05 -0.41 3.84
N LEU A 121 -27.36 -0.23 3.65
CA LEU A 121 -27.93 1.09 3.34
C LEU A 121 -27.84 2.05 4.54
N CYS A 122 -28.04 1.57 5.78
CA CYS A 122 -27.81 2.36 6.99
C CYS A 122 -26.36 2.87 7.03
N PHE A 123 -25.39 1.99 6.78
CA PHE A 123 -23.98 2.37 6.76
C PHE A 123 -23.65 3.35 5.64
N ARG A 124 -24.25 3.17 4.46
CA ARG A 124 -24.09 4.09 3.33
C ARG A 124 -24.64 5.49 3.65
N VAL A 125 -25.83 5.58 4.25
CA VAL A 125 -26.39 6.87 4.72
C VAL A 125 -25.50 7.49 5.79
N LEU A 126 -25.03 6.68 6.76
CA LEU A 126 -24.12 7.12 7.82
C LEU A 126 -22.85 7.76 7.24
N THR A 127 -22.16 7.10 6.31
CA THR A 127 -20.89 7.61 5.75
C THR A 127 -21.09 8.93 5.01
N ILE A 128 -22.18 9.06 4.25
CA ILE A 128 -22.52 10.28 3.52
C ILE A 128 -22.85 11.42 4.48
N VAL A 129 -23.75 11.18 5.43
CA VAL A 129 -24.19 12.21 6.40
C VAL A 129 -23.01 12.67 7.25
N LEU A 130 -22.20 11.75 7.74
CA LEU A 130 -21.01 12.06 8.54
C LEU A 130 -20.01 12.91 7.72
N GLY A 131 -19.73 12.53 6.48
CA GLY A 131 -18.85 13.29 5.60
C GLY A 131 -19.36 14.72 5.36
N ILE A 132 -20.64 14.87 5.04
CA ILE A 132 -21.28 16.18 4.84
C ILE A 132 -21.26 17.01 6.14
N CYS A 133 -21.53 16.42 7.31
CA CYS A 133 -21.46 17.10 8.60
C CYS A 133 -20.03 17.57 8.93
N ILE A 134 -19.00 16.79 8.58
CA ILE A 134 -17.59 17.22 8.76
C ILE A 134 -17.28 18.43 7.87
N LEU A 135 -17.71 18.39 6.61
CA LEU A 135 -17.55 19.54 5.71
C LEU A 135 -18.26 20.80 6.24
N ASP A 136 -19.48 20.63 6.74
CA ASP A 136 -20.27 21.76 7.32
C ASP A 136 -19.56 22.36 8.54
N ARG A 137 -19.08 21.52 9.47
CA ARG A 137 -18.38 21.97 10.67
C ARG A 137 -17.01 22.57 10.43
N SER A 138 -16.36 22.19 9.33
CA SER A 138 -15.08 22.77 8.92
C SER A 138 -15.23 24.00 8.03
N ASP A 139 -16.43 24.51 7.83
CA ASP A 139 -16.78 25.64 6.95
C ASP A 139 -16.42 25.36 5.46
N LEU A 140 -16.30 24.07 5.08
CA LEU A 140 -15.96 23.64 3.72
C LEU A 140 -17.16 23.20 2.89
N LEU A 141 -18.35 23.05 3.45
CA LEU A 141 -19.52 22.54 2.73
C LEU A 141 -19.91 23.44 1.56
N ASP A 142 -20.15 24.73 1.82
CA ASP A 142 -20.57 25.66 0.77
C ASP A 142 -19.49 25.89 -0.31
N PRO A 143 -18.19 26.03 0.02
CA PRO A 143 -17.12 26.03 -0.97
C PRO A 143 -17.12 24.77 -1.85
N SER A 144 -17.25 23.57 -1.25
CA SER A 144 -17.27 22.30 -1.97
C SER A 144 -18.46 22.18 -2.91
N VAL A 145 -19.67 22.54 -2.43
CA VAL A 145 -20.88 22.50 -3.27
C VAL A 145 -20.75 23.43 -4.47
N ARG A 146 -20.11 24.61 -4.31
CA ARG A 146 -19.87 25.54 -5.44
C ARG A 146 -18.80 25.05 -6.42
N ALA A 147 -17.81 24.34 -5.94
CA ALA A 147 -16.71 23.85 -6.76
C ALA A 147 -17.08 22.57 -7.55
N MET A 148 -17.91 21.69 -7.00
CA MET A 148 -18.29 20.41 -7.65
C MET A 148 -18.72 20.56 -9.14
N PRO A 149 -19.56 21.53 -9.55
CA PRO A 149 -19.92 21.68 -10.97
C PRO A 149 -18.75 22.09 -11.87
N VAL A 150 -17.76 22.80 -11.32
CA VAL A 150 -16.55 23.19 -12.05
C VAL A 150 -15.64 21.99 -12.23
N ASP A 151 -15.40 21.25 -11.17
CA ASP A 151 -14.54 20.07 -11.18
C ASP A 151 -15.13 18.95 -12.05
N HIS A 152 -16.44 18.77 -12.06
CA HIS A 152 -17.07 17.81 -12.96
C HIS A 152 -16.94 18.19 -14.43
N ARG A 153 -16.87 19.50 -14.77
CA ARG A 153 -16.62 19.93 -16.14
C ARG A 153 -15.18 19.66 -16.58
N THR A 154 -14.24 19.80 -15.67
CA THR A 154 -12.81 19.52 -15.93
C THR A 154 -12.50 18.03 -15.91
N HIS A 155 -13.24 17.26 -15.10
CA HIS A 155 -13.07 15.81 -14.94
C HIS A 155 -14.41 15.08 -15.11
N PRO A 156 -14.97 15.04 -16.33
CA PRO A 156 -16.32 14.50 -16.59
C PRO A 156 -16.43 12.98 -16.36
N GLN A 157 -15.31 12.30 -16.19
CA GLN A 157 -15.25 10.87 -15.83
C GLN A 157 -15.60 10.62 -14.35
N LEU A 158 -15.48 11.64 -13.48
CA LEU A 158 -15.80 11.47 -12.06
C LEU A 158 -17.31 11.53 -11.84
N ASP A 159 -17.82 10.57 -11.08
CA ASP A 159 -19.18 10.55 -10.58
C ASP A 159 -19.37 11.55 -9.42
N VAL A 160 -20.59 11.99 -9.16
CA VAL A 160 -20.90 12.90 -8.05
C VAL A 160 -20.54 12.30 -6.70
N LEU A 161 -20.63 10.97 -6.56
CA LEU A 161 -20.23 10.26 -5.33
C LEU A 161 -18.71 10.31 -5.13
N GLN A 162 -17.93 10.17 -6.21
CA GLN A 162 -16.47 10.33 -6.17
C GLN A 162 -16.07 11.76 -5.82
N LEU A 163 -16.76 12.76 -6.39
CA LEU A 163 -16.55 14.16 -6.04
C LEU A 163 -16.84 14.40 -4.55
N LEU A 164 -17.95 13.87 -4.02
CA LEU A 164 -18.25 13.96 -2.59
C LEU A 164 -17.16 13.30 -1.75
N GLY A 165 -16.73 12.08 -2.10
CA GLY A 165 -15.65 11.36 -1.42
C GLY A 165 -14.34 12.16 -1.44
N HIS A 166 -13.99 12.75 -2.58
CA HIS A 166 -12.83 13.61 -2.73
C HIS A 166 -12.89 14.85 -1.81
N TYR A 167 -14.00 15.58 -1.81
CA TYR A 167 -14.13 16.77 -0.96
C TYR A 167 -14.10 16.44 0.53
N VAL A 168 -14.75 15.36 0.94
CA VAL A 168 -14.70 14.88 2.32
C VAL A 168 -13.27 14.52 2.71
N SER A 169 -12.58 13.75 1.88
CA SER A 169 -11.18 13.34 2.13
C SER A 169 -10.23 14.54 2.17
N SER A 170 -10.37 15.47 1.21
CA SER A 170 -9.55 16.69 1.16
C SER A 170 -9.82 17.61 2.34
N GLY A 171 -11.08 17.74 2.76
CA GLY A 171 -11.46 18.52 3.94
C GLY A 171 -10.85 17.95 5.22
N ILE A 172 -10.91 16.63 5.39
CA ILE A 172 -10.26 15.95 6.51
C ILE A 172 -8.75 16.18 6.48
N PHE A 173 -8.10 16.01 5.32
CA PHE A 173 -6.67 16.25 5.16
C PHE A 173 -6.28 17.68 5.52
N GLN A 174 -7.05 18.69 5.10
CA GLN A 174 -6.82 20.08 5.49
C GLN A 174 -6.93 20.29 7.01
N CYS A 175 -7.89 19.64 7.66
CA CYS A 175 -8.04 19.69 9.11
C CYS A 175 -6.84 19.05 9.82
N LEU A 176 -6.40 17.88 9.35
CA LEU A 176 -5.23 17.16 9.88
C LEU A 176 -3.94 17.99 9.72
N SER A 177 -3.77 18.67 8.59
CA SER A 177 -2.57 19.47 8.29
C SER A 177 -2.51 20.76 9.11
N LYS A 178 -3.64 21.35 9.50
CA LYS A 178 -3.73 22.61 10.25
C LYS A 178 -3.77 22.43 11.77
N GLY A 179 -4.25 21.30 12.23
CA GLY A 179 -4.48 21.00 13.65
C GLY A 179 -3.35 20.17 14.23
N GLY A 180 -2.62 20.70 15.21
CA GLY A 180 -1.80 19.86 16.08
C GLY A 180 -2.67 18.84 16.85
N ASP A 181 -2.03 17.88 17.54
CA ASP A 181 -2.63 16.69 18.18
C ASP A 181 -3.84 16.91 19.10
N GLY A 182 -4.11 18.12 19.59
CA GLY A 182 -5.23 18.43 20.50
C GLY A 182 -6.40 19.18 19.86
N GLY A 183 -6.26 19.66 18.61
CA GLY A 183 -7.13 20.71 18.07
C GLY A 183 -8.40 20.26 17.34
N LEU A 184 -8.68 18.95 17.18
CA LEU A 184 -9.77 18.48 16.29
C LEU A 184 -11.04 18.00 17.01
N ASP A 185 -11.02 17.81 18.33
CA ASP A 185 -12.15 17.28 19.10
C ASP A 185 -13.38 18.21 19.10
N TRP A 186 -13.16 19.51 18.91
CA TRP A 186 -14.23 20.50 18.77
C TRP A 186 -15.12 20.19 17.54
N MET A 187 -14.55 19.66 16.47
CA MET A 187 -15.28 19.33 15.25
C MET A 187 -16.35 18.27 15.53
N PHE A 188 -16.05 17.36 16.45
CA PHE A 188 -17.00 16.34 16.88
C PHE A 188 -17.92 16.80 18.02
N GLY A 189 -17.70 18.00 18.56
CA GLY A 189 -18.45 18.52 19.72
C GLY A 189 -18.06 17.87 21.05
N TRP A 190 -16.87 17.21 21.11
CA TRP A 190 -16.39 16.57 22.35
C TRP A 190 -15.65 17.53 23.28
N THR A 191 -15.15 18.64 22.74
CA THR A 191 -14.47 19.70 23.51
C THR A 191 -15.02 21.07 23.13
N LYS A 192 -15.09 21.96 24.12
CA LYS A 192 -15.45 23.37 23.91
C LYS A 192 -14.21 24.17 23.51
N VAL A 193 -14.32 24.98 22.49
CA VAL A 193 -13.27 25.90 22.07
C VAL A 193 -13.71 27.34 22.36
N LYS A 194 -12.83 28.11 23.04
CA LYS A 194 -13.09 29.51 23.36
C LYS A 194 -13.30 30.32 22.08
N GLY A 195 -14.43 31.04 22.01
CA GLY A 195 -14.76 31.85 20.83
C GLY A 195 -15.57 31.15 19.74
N ARG A 196 -15.87 29.85 19.88
CA ARG A 196 -16.81 29.15 19.01
C ARG A 196 -18.12 28.83 19.74
N PRO A 197 -19.26 28.83 19.05
CA PRO A 197 -20.54 28.43 19.67
C PRO A 197 -20.45 26.96 20.10
N GLU A 198 -21.12 26.62 21.19
CA GLU A 198 -21.24 25.25 21.65
C GLU A 198 -22.01 24.43 20.62
N GLN A 199 -21.42 23.34 20.18
CA GLN A 199 -22.01 22.47 19.18
C GLN A 199 -22.40 21.14 19.83
N SER A 200 -23.59 20.63 19.46
CA SER A 200 -23.97 19.26 19.83
C SER A 200 -22.99 18.24 19.24
N PRO A 201 -22.71 17.13 19.89
CA PRO A 201 -21.85 16.08 19.33
C PRO A 201 -22.34 15.63 17.94
N LEU A 202 -21.41 15.46 16.99
CA LEU A 202 -21.71 14.82 15.71
C LEU A 202 -22.10 13.35 15.91
N VAL A 203 -21.41 12.72 16.83
CA VAL A 203 -21.58 11.35 17.25
C VAL A 203 -21.01 11.20 18.66
N ASN A 204 -21.68 10.48 19.53
CA ASN A 204 -21.22 10.25 20.89
C ASN A 204 -20.13 9.19 20.92
N ILE A 205 -19.22 9.27 21.89
CA ILE A 205 -18.11 8.29 22.02
C ILE A 205 -18.69 6.87 22.18
N SER A 206 -19.74 6.67 22.93
CA SER A 206 -20.41 5.37 23.09
C SER A 206 -20.99 4.81 21.78
N GLU A 207 -21.49 5.66 20.91
CA GLU A 207 -21.96 5.28 19.57
C GLU A 207 -20.79 4.86 18.67
N ILE A 208 -19.63 5.54 18.78
CA ILE A 208 -18.44 5.16 18.04
C ILE A 208 -17.86 3.83 18.55
N GLU A 209 -17.87 3.61 19.86
CA GLU A 209 -17.48 2.31 20.45
C GLU A 209 -18.37 1.18 19.92
N LEU A 210 -19.69 1.41 19.85
CA LEU A 210 -20.63 0.47 19.29
C LEU A 210 -20.37 0.22 17.80
N LEU A 211 -20.17 1.29 17.00
CA LEU A 211 -19.83 1.18 15.58
C LEU A 211 -18.52 0.42 15.38
N SER A 212 -17.47 0.77 16.11
CA SER A 212 -16.17 0.09 16.05
C SER A 212 -16.30 -1.41 16.34
N SER A 213 -17.08 -1.76 17.38
CA SER A 213 -17.36 -3.14 17.73
C SER A 213 -18.12 -3.89 16.62
N MET A 214 -19.13 -3.27 16.03
CA MET A 214 -19.87 -3.86 14.90
C MET A 214 -18.96 -4.13 13.70
N LEU A 215 -18.17 -3.12 13.28
CA LEU A 215 -17.25 -3.25 12.16
C LEU A 215 -16.19 -4.33 12.39
N TRP A 216 -15.79 -4.54 13.65
CA TRP A 216 -14.82 -5.57 14.01
C TRP A 216 -15.42 -6.97 14.07
N TYR A 217 -16.56 -7.12 14.72
CA TYR A 217 -17.20 -8.44 14.87
C TYR A 217 -17.78 -8.94 13.54
N ASP A 218 -18.18 -8.04 12.65
CA ASP A 218 -18.70 -8.35 11.31
C ASP A 218 -17.66 -8.07 10.21
N ARG A 219 -16.36 -8.07 10.56
CA ARG A 219 -15.26 -7.61 9.70
C ARG A 219 -15.17 -8.32 8.35
N GLU A 220 -15.48 -9.61 8.30
CA GLU A 220 -15.45 -10.40 7.06
C GLU A 220 -16.53 -9.94 6.09
N THR A 221 -17.76 -9.88 6.57
CA THR A 221 -18.94 -9.43 5.81
C THR A 221 -18.78 -7.96 5.41
N PHE A 222 -18.29 -7.13 6.34
CA PHE A 222 -17.97 -5.73 6.10
C PHE A 222 -16.91 -5.57 5.02
N PHE A 223 -15.84 -6.35 5.06
CA PHE A 223 -14.76 -6.29 4.08
C PHE A 223 -15.22 -6.71 2.69
N LYS A 224 -16.02 -7.78 2.58
CA LYS A 224 -16.64 -8.22 1.32
C LYS A 224 -17.57 -7.14 0.76
N ALA A 225 -18.40 -6.52 1.60
CA ALA A 225 -19.27 -5.43 1.19
C ALA A 225 -18.47 -4.20 0.70
N LEU A 226 -17.38 -3.83 1.38
CA LEU A 226 -16.50 -2.73 0.97
C LEU A 226 -15.77 -3.02 -0.35
N LYS A 227 -15.27 -4.25 -0.52
CA LYS A 227 -14.54 -4.67 -1.73
C LYS A 227 -15.43 -4.61 -2.97
N SER A 228 -16.71 -4.95 -2.82
CA SER A 228 -17.64 -5.10 -3.94
C SER A 228 -18.47 -3.84 -4.24
N THR A 229 -18.50 -2.86 -3.34
CA THR A 229 -19.34 -1.67 -3.47
C THR A 229 -18.53 -0.39 -3.22
N TYR A 230 -19.13 0.78 -3.51
CA TYR A 230 -18.48 2.07 -3.31
C TYR A 230 -19.18 2.91 -2.24
N TYR A 231 -18.41 3.44 -1.29
CA TYR A 231 -18.90 4.30 -0.20
C TYR A 231 -18.21 5.67 -0.23
N PRO A 232 -18.87 6.73 -0.68
CA PRO A 232 -18.32 8.06 -0.55
C PRO A 232 -18.23 8.44 0.94
N GLY A 233 -17.11 8.98 1.36
CA GLY A 233 -16.97 9.50 2.72
C GLY A 233 -16.68 8.47 3.83
N ILE A 234 -16.34 7.21 3.52
CA ILE A 234 -15.84 6.28 4.54
C ILE A 234 -14.53 6.78 5.20
N SER A 235 -13.76 7.65 4.51
CA SER A 235 -12.65 8.38 5.11
C SER A 235 -13.08 9.16 6.36
N ALA A 236 -14.33 9.64 6.42
CA ALA A 236 -14.88 10.29 7.60
C ALA A 236 -15.09 9.32 8.77
N VAL A 237 -15.55 8.10 8.50
CA VAL A 237 -15.66 7.06 9.54
C VAL A 237 -14.30 6.70 10.10
N ILE A 238 -13.30 6.49 9.24
CA ILE A 238 -11.92 6.20 9.68
C ILE A 238 -11.36 7.38 10.49
N PHE A 239 -11.65 8.61 10.09
CA PHE A 239 -11.23 9.80 10.83
C PHE A 239 -11.83 9.87 12.24
N VAL A 240 -13.11 9.58 12.40
CA VAL A 240 -13.77 9.52 13.72
C VAL A 240 -13.15 8.41 14.58
N LEU A 241 -12.98 7.21 14.05
CA LEU A 241 -12.36 6.09 14.76
C LEU A 241 -10.92 6.40 15.18
N TRP A 242 -10.13 6.96 14.26
CA TRP A 242 -8.77 7.42 14.53
C TRP A 242 -8.75 8.46 15.65
N ARG A 243 -9.67 9.45 15.61
CA ARG A 243 -9.71 10.51 16.60
C ARG A 243 -10.09 10.02 17.99
N VAL A 244 -11.09 9.15 18.11
CA VAL A 244 -11.45 8.53 19.40
C VAL A 244 -10.26 7.76 19.98
N SER A 245 -9.53 7.00 19.17
CA SER A 245 -8.35 6.28 19.64
C SER A 245 -7.25 7.20 20.19
N ARG A 246 -7.27 8.48 19.82
CA ARG A 246 -6.35 9.52 20.31
C ARG A 246 -6.89 10.28 21.51
N HIS A 247 -8.18 10.52 21.56
CA HIS A 247 -8.83 11.29 22.62
C HIS A 247 -8.67 10.66 24.00
N GLU A 248 -8.69 9.33 24.07
CA GLU A 248 -8.73 8.59 25.33
C GLU A 248 -7.37 7.96 25.75
N ARG A 249 -6.24 8.48 25.35
CA ARG A 249 -4.90 7.93 25.64
C ARG A 249 -4.57 7.81 27.14
N GLY A 250 -5.30 7.03 27.89
CA GLY A 250 -5.02 6.85 29.33
C GLY A 250 -5.65 5.60 29.97
N SER A 251 -6.59 4.94 29.34
CA SER A 251 -7.37 3.84 29.91
C SER A 251 -6.97 2.46 29.34
N THR A 252 -7.04 1.42 30.17
CA THR A 252 -6.75 0.02 29.74
C THR A 252 -7.76 -0.53 28.72
N LYS A 253 -9.00 -0.01 28.70
CA LYS A 253 -10.04 -0.31 27.71
C LYS A 253 -9.60 0.04 26.30
N LEU A 254 -8.73 1.02 26.17
CA LEU A 254 -8.18 1.61 24.97
C LEU A 254 -7.20 0.75 24.17
N LYS A 255 -6.53 -0.21 24.79
CA LYS A 255 -5.59 -1.08 24.06
C LYS A 255 -6.35 -1.94 23.05
N PHE A 256 -7.53 -2.43 23.41
CA PHE A 256 -8.39 -3.20 22.51
C PHE A 256 -8.93 -2.32 21.38
N GLN A 257 -9.49 -1.15 21.71
CA GLN A 257 -10.02 -0.20 20.71
C GLN A 257 -8.94 0.30 19.74
N SER A 258 -7.75 0.61 20.24
CA SER A 258 -6.61 0.99 19.39
C SER A 258 -6.25 -0.11 18.38
N THR A 259 -6.27 -1.38 18.78
CA THR A 259 -6.01 -2.51 17.88
C THR A 259 -7.12 -2.67 16.84
N VAL A 260 -8.37 -2.58 17.25
CA VAL A 260 -9.55 -2.66 16.36
C VAL A 260 -9.53 -1.54 15.32
N VAL A 261 -9.28 -0.29 15.74
CA VAL A 261 -9.19 0.85 14.82
C VAL A 261 -8.08 0.65 13.79
N LYS A 262 -6.92 0.13 14.19
CA LYS A 262 -5.82 -0.17 13.27
C LYS A 262 -6.19 -1.22 12.24
N GLU A 263 -6.81 -2.31 12.70
CA GLU A 263 -7.27 -3.37 11.80
C GLU A 263 -8.28 -2.85 10.78
N ILE A 264 -9.28 -2.10 11.22
CA ILE A 264 -10.30 -1.52 10.34
C ILE A 264 -9.65 -0.53 9.37
N SER A 265 -8.77 0.34 9.86
CA SER A 265 -8.06 1.32 9.03
C SER A 265 -7.17 0.66 8.00
N PHE A 266 -6.45 -0.40 8.38
CA PHE A 266 -5.61 -1.16 7.46
C PHE A 266 -6.44 -1.83 6.37
N ARG A 267 -7.49 -2.58 6.74
CA ARG A 267 -8.38 -3.26 5.79
C ARG A 267 -9.01 -2.28 4.81
N TYR A 268 -9.46 -1.15 5.34
CA TYR A 268 -10.02 -0.12 4.50
C TYR A 268 -8.97 0.53 3.58
N ASN A 269 -7.74 0.71 4.03
CA ASN A 269 -6.69 1.30 3.19
C ASN A 269 -6.38 0.45 1.94
N LEU A 270 -6.48 -0.88 2.05
CA LEU A 270 -6.41 -1.78 0.89
C LEU A 270 -7.53 -1.52 -0.14
N LEU A 271 -8.69 -1.06 0.34
CA LEU A 271 -9.89 -0.84 -0.47
C LEU A 271 -10.17 0.64 -0.74
N ALA A 272 -9.31 1.55 -0.26
CA ALA A 272 -9.50 2.98 -0.42
C ALA A 272 -9.36 3.39 -1.89
N THR A 273 -10.40 4.04 -2.40
CA THR A 273 -10.41 4.60 -3.74
C THR A 273 -9.56 5.88 -3.82
N SER A 274 -9.16 6.28 -5.03
CA SER A 274 -8.25 7.42 -5.24
C SER A 274 -8.76 8.73 -4.63
N ASP A 275 -10.07 8.95 -4.67
CA ASP A 275 -10.74 10.12 -4.09
C ASP A 275 -10.63 10.19 -2.56
N GLN A 276 -10.41 9.06 -1.88
CA GLN A 276 -10.37 8.96 -0.41
C GLN A 276 -8.95 8.76 0.15
N GLN A 277 -7.99 8.48 -0.70
CA GLN A 277 -6.67 7.99 -0.29
C GLN A 277 -5.86 9.02 0.52
N HIS A 278 -5.97 10.32 0.23
CA HIS A 278 -5.15 11.37 0.86
C HIS A 278 -5.27 11.41 2.38
N ALA A 279 -6.49 11.51 2.90
CA ALA A 279 -6.73 11.58 4.34
C ALA A 279 -6.34 10.27 5.03
N ILE A 280 -6.64 9.13 4.40
CA ILE A 280 -6.38 7.80 4.96
C ILE A 280 -4.90 7.52 5.07
N THR A 281 -4.13 7.89 4.05
CA THR A 281 -2.67 7.76 4.10
C THR A 281 -2.07 8.53 5.26
N TYR A 282 -2.49 9.77 5.47
CA TYR A 282 -2.00 10.59 6.57
C TYR A 282 -2.30 9.96 7.94
N MET A 283 -3.53 9.51 8.15
CA MET A 283 -3.93 8.84 9.38
C MET A 283 -3.18 7.51 9.59
N ASN A 284 -2.92 6.76 8.53
CA ASN A 284 -2.20 5.50 8.60
C ASN A 284 -0.71 5.67 8.93
N ILE A 285 -0.05 6.66 8.38
CA ILE A 285 1.34 6.97 8.75
C ILE A 285 1.42 7.20 10.26
N ASP A 286 0.49 7.96 10.83
CA ASP A 286 0.43 8.20 12.27
C ASP A 286 0.10 6.93 13.07
N ILE A 287 -0.85 6.11 12.61
CA ILE A 287 -1.20 4.84 13.23
C ILE A 287 0.00 3.88 13.23
N LEU A 288 0.76 3.84 12.13
CA LEU A 288 1.84 2.86 11.90
C LEU A 288 3.17 3.32 12.51
N SER A 289 3.43 4.62 12.60
CA SER A 289 4.62 5.18 13.24
C SER A 289 4.62 5.03 14.76
N SER A 290 3.47 4.76 15.37
CA SER A 290 3.39 4.55 16.81
C SER A 290 3.99 3.19 17.20
N ASN A 291 4.79 3.15 18.31
CA ASN A 291 5.36 1.92 18.91
C ASN A 291 4.32 0.82 19.26
N SER A 292 3.07 1.08 18.97
CA SER A 292 1.94 0.16 19.15
C SER A 292 1.89 -0.98 18.12
N LEU A 293 2.76 -1.00 17.12
CA LEU A 293 2.91 -2.16 16.22
C LEU A 293 3.35 -3.41 16.97
N ALA A 294 4.20 -3.27 17.99
CA ALA A 294 4.62 -4.39 18.83
C ALA A 294 3.46 -5.04 19.61
N ILE A 295 2.39 -4.28 19.92
CA ILE A 295 1.17 -4.81 20.55
C ILE A 295 0.31 -5.53 19.50
N TRP A 296 0.32 -5.05 18.27
CA TRP A 296 -0.39 -5.62 17.14
C TRP A 296 0.23 -6.97 16.72
N ASP A 297 1.58 -7.03 16.68
CA ASP A 297 2.33 -8.26 16.35
C ASP A 297 2.14 -9.37 17.41
N LYS A 298 1.79 -9.02 18.64
CA LYS A 298 1.59 -9.98 19.75
C LYS A 298 0.16 -10.50 19.92
N ASN A 299 -0.83 -9.80 19.36
CA ASN A 299 -2.24 -10.21 19.43
C ASN A 299 -2.64 -10.98 18.16
N THR A 300 -2.16 -12.20 18.02
CA THR A 300 -2.70 -13.18 17.06
C THR A 300 -4.10 -13.61 17.54
N GLN A 301 -5.11 -12.76 17.33
CA GLN A 301 -6.48 -13.26 17.35
C GLN A 301 -6.62 -14.25 16.20
N GLN A 302 -7.35 -15.35 16.45
CA GLN A 302 -7.65 -16.36 15.44
C GLN A 302 -8.26 -15.66 14.19
N VAL A 303 -7.40 -15.49 13.19
CA VAL A 303 -7.86 -14.96 11.90
C VAL A 303 -8.30 -16.18 11.13
N ASP A 304 -9.53 -16.19 10.69
CA ASP A 304 -10.06 -17.28 9.87
C ASP A 304 -9.32 -17.35 8.54
N LEU A 305 -9.18 -18.55 7.99
CA LEU A 305 -8.48 -18.80 6.73
C LEU A 305 -9.12 -18.04 5.55
N GLU A 306 -10.45 -17.93 5.54
CA GLU A 306 -11.18 -17.18 4.51
C GLU A 306 -10.90 -15.68 4.61
N ASP A 307 -10.90 -15.12 5.82
CA ASP A 307 -10.52 -13.74 6.07
C ASP A 307 -9.09 -13.44 5.60
N CYS A 308 -8.14 -14.37 5.85
CA CYS A 308 -6.77 -14.28 5.34
C CYS A 308 -6.74 -14.20 3.82
N ARG A 309 -7.45 -15.07 3.14
CA ARG A 309 -7.53 -15.11 1.67
C ARG A 309 -8.08 -13.82 1.10
N GLU A 310 -9.16 -13.31 1.67
CA GLU A 310 -9.78 -12.06 1.23
C GLU A 310 -8.85 -10.85 1.39
N VAL A 311 -8.13 -10.76 2.51
CA VAL A 311 -7.18 -9.66 2.75
C VAL A 311 -5.98 -9.73 1.81
N ILE A 312 -5.41 -10.92 1.58
CA ILE A 312 -4.29 -11.09 0.64
C ILE A 312 -4.75 -10.82 -0.79
N SER A 313 -5.94 -11.31 -1.19
CA SER A 313 -6.51 -11.02 -2.50
C SER A 313 -6.71 -9.51 -2.70
N ALA A 314 -7.23 -8.79 -1.71
CA ALA A 314 -7.39 -7.35 -1.78
C ALA A 314 -6.05 -6.60 -1.91
N TYR A 315 -4.98 -7.10 -1.29
CA TYR A 315 -3.64 -6.57 -1.50
C TYR A 315 -3.20 -6.72 -2.96
N ILE A 316 -3.36 -7.92 -3.53
CA ILE A 316 -3.01 -8.20 -4.93
C ILE A 316 -3.82 -7.30 -5.87
N ASP A 317 -5.14 -7.23 -5.66
CA ASP A 317 -6.04 -6.38 -6.45
C ASP A 317 -5.69 -4.89 -6.36
N ARG A 318 -5.20 -4.44 -5.19
CA ARG A 318 -4.81 -3.04 -4.97
C ARG A 318 -3.54 -2.64 -5.71
N PHE A 319 -2.60 -3.57 -5.87
CA PHE A 319 -1.37 -3.34 -6.62
C PHE A 319 -1.55 -3.51 -8.13
N ASN A 320 -2.54 -4.30 -8.56
CA ASN A 320 -2.90 -4.50 -9.96
C ASN A 320 -4.42 -4.29 -10.16
N PRO A 321 -4.91 -3.04 -10.04
CA PRO A 321 -6.34 -2.77 -10.02
C PRO A 321 -6.98 -3.01 -11.39
N THR A 322 -8.08 -3.77 -11.40
CA THR A 322 -8.94 -3.96 -12.58
C THR A 322 -9.75 -2.71 -12.91
N HIS A 323 -10.13 -1.92 -11.88
CA HIS A 323 -10.92 -0.69 -12.01
C HIS A 323 -10.04 0.56 -11.84
N THR A 324 -9.29 0.93 -12.86
CA THR A 324 -8.35 2.07 -12.84
C THR A 324 -9.04 3.43 -12.63
N THR A 325 -10.34 3.53 -12.89
CA THR A 325 -11.14 4.76 -12.62
C THR A 325 -11.39 5.00 -11.13
N LEU A 326 -11.44 3.94 -10.32
CA LEU A 326 -11.61 4.00 -8.87
C LEU A 326 -10.27 3.99 -8.14
N TYR A 327 -9.32 3.25 -8.65
CA TYR A 327 -8.05 3.01 -7.98
C TYR A 327 -6.89 3.55 -8.83
N GLY A 328 -6.30 4.64 -8.39
CA GLY A 328 -5.03 5.12 -8.96
C GLY A 328 -3.87 4.18 -8.59
N PRO A 329 -2.71 4.35 -9.24
CA PRO A 329 -1.52 3.56 -8.91
C PRO A 329 -1.13 3.76 -7.44
N MET A 330 -0.76 2.68 -6.78
CA MET A 330 -0.28 2.71 -5.40
C MET A 330 1.07 3.44 -5.34
N LEU A 331 1.22 4.38 -4.41
CA LEU A 331 2.52 5.01 -4.19
C LEU A 331 3.52 3.99 -3.64
N VAL A 332 4.74 4.00 -4.16
CA VAL A 332 5.78 3.04 -3.79
C VAL A 332 6.08 3.02 -2.28
N LEU A 333 5.96 4.18 -1.62
CA LEU A 333 6.12 4.33 -0.17
C LEU A 333 5.11 3.53 0.67
N HIS A 334 3.94 3.27 0.11
CA HIS A 334 2.89 2.55 0.83
C HIS A 334 3.05 1.03 0.72
N GLY A 335 3.75 0.55 -0.31
CA GLY A 335 3.97 -0.87 -0.56
C GLY A 335 4.48 -1.63 0.66
N PRO A 336 5.60 -1.21 1.27
CA PRO A 336 6.16 -1.89 2.45
C PRO A 336 5.21 -1.92 3.66
N ILE A 337 4.45 -0.84 3.86
CA ILE A 337 3.49 -0.72 4.97
C ILE A 337 2.38 -1.74 4.81
N PHE A 338 1.81 -1.84 3.60
CA PHE A 338 0.79 -2.84 3.30
C PHE A 338 1.34 -4.26 3.37
N LEU A 339 2.53 -4.48 2.82
CA LEU A 339 3.18 -5.79 2.85
C LEU A 339 3.41 -6.27 4.28
N ARG A 340 3.91 -5.39 5.17
CA ARG A 340 4.08 -5.69 6.60
C ARG A 340 2.77 -6.12 7.24
N SER A 341 1.70 -5.42 6.91
CA SER A 341 0.38 -5.74 7.47
C SER A 341 -0.18 -7.04 6.89
N VAL A 342 0.00 -7.30 5.59
CA VAL A 342 -0.44 -8.53 4.92
C VAL A 342 0.38 -9.75 5.35
N ALA A 343 1.65 -9.57 5.69
CA ALA A 343 2.53 -10.65 6.14
C ALA A 343 1.93 -11.51 7.27
N ARG A 344 1.09 -10.92 8.12
CA ARG A 344 0.39 -11.62 9.21
C ARG A 344 -0.69 -12.59 8.75
N PHE A 345 -1.23 -12.37 7.56
CA PHE A 345 -2.28 -13.19 6.97
C PHE A 345 -1.71 -14.32 6.12
N VAL A 346 -0.38 -14.34 5.92
CA VAL A 346 0.32 -15.47 5.32
C VAL A 346 0.47 -16.56 6.37
N THR A 347 -0.49 -17.46 6.41
CA THR A 347 -0.64 -18.54 7.38
C THR A 347 -0.77 -19.89 6.65
N PRO A 348 -0.68 -21.03 7.34
CA PRO A 348 -0.92 -22.33 6.72
C PRO A 348 -2.25 -22.37 5.95
N GLY A 349 -2.17 -22.56 4.63
CA GLY A 349 -3.30 -22.57 3.70
C GLY A 349 -3.47 -21.31 2.85
N THR A 350 -2.63 -20.26 3.05
CA THR A 350 -2.60 -19.05 2.22
C THR A 350 -1.25 -18.82 1.53
N GLU A 351 -0.27 -19.68 1.77
CA GLU A 351 1.10 -19.54 1.25
C GLU A 351 1.16 -19.46 -0.28
N HIS A 352 0.21 -20.12 -0.95
CA HIS A 352 0.13 -20.14 -2.42
C HIS A 352 -0.08 -18.75 -3.05
N PHE A 353 -0.48 -17.73 -2.27
CA PHE A 353 -0.56 -16.35 -2.74
C PHE A 353 0.81 -15.65 -2.77
N LEU A 354 1.80 -16.16 -2.04
CA LEU A 354 3.08 -15.46 -1.86
C LEU A 354 3.81 -15.15 -3.17
N PRO A 355 3.89 -16.05 -4.17
CA PRO A 355 4.50 -15.71 -5.46
C PRO A 355 3.84 -14.50 -6.11
N THR A 356 2.50 -14.44 -6.11
CA THR A 356 1.75 -13.32 -6.68
C THR A 356 1.92 -12.03 -5.86
N VAL A 357 1.96 -12.12 -4.52
CA VAL A 357 2.25 -10.97 -3.64
C VAL A 357 3.64 -10.40 -3.95
N LEU A 358 4.65 -11.25 -4.10
CA LEU A 358 5.99 -10.83 -4.51
C LEU A 358 5.96 -10.12 -5.86
N LYS A 359 5.37 -10.76 -6.85
CA LYS A 359 5.22 -10.25 -8.20
C LYS A 359 4.68 -8.83 -8.21
N VAL A 360 3.45 -8.62 -7.73
CA VAL A 360 2.77 -7.32 -7.83
C VAL A 360 3.50 -6.20 -7.06
N THR A 361 4.18 -6.56 -5.97
CA THR A 361 4.96 -5.59 -5.19
C THR A 361 6.20 -5.13 -5.96
N VAL A 362 6.94 -6.08 -6.54
CA VAL A 362 8.18 -5.77 -7.28
C VAL A 362 7.86 -5.07 -8.60
N GLU A 363 6.83 -5.51 -9.33
CA GLU A 363 6.33 -4.82 -10.53
C GLU A 363 6.03 -3.36 -10.24
N ARG A 364 5.34 -3.07 -9.13
CA ARG A 364 4.99 -1.69 -8.77
C ARG A 364 6.23 -0.84 -8.46
N ILE A 365 7.25 -1.41 -7.81
CA ILE A 365 8.52 -0.71 -7.57
C ILE A 365 9.19 -0.38 -8.91
N TRP A 366 9.26 -1.34 -9.83
CA TRP A 366 9.84 -1.13 -11.16
C TRP A 366 9.09 -0.08 -11.98
N ASP A 367 7.76 -0.12 -11.96
CA ASP A 367 6.93 0.84 -12.68
C ASP A 367 7.16 2.26 -12.18
N GLU A 368 7.24 2.45 -10.87
CA GLU A 368 7.51 3.76 -10.28
C GLU A 368 8.94 4.24 -10.57
N MET A 369 9.92 3.34 -10.57
CA MET A 369 11.30 3.69 -10.93
C MET A 369 11.45 4.06 -12.41
N LYS A 370 10.66 3.45 -13.30
CA LYS A 370 10.65 3.74 -14.75
C LYS A 370 9.87 5.01 -15.07
N ASN A 371 8.73 5.19 -14.42
CA ASN A 371 7.76 6.26 -14.67
C ASN A 371 7.33 6.87 -13.34
N PRO A 372 8.18 7.68 -12.70
CA PRO A 372 7.87 8.24 -11.39
C PRO A 372 6.61 9.11 -11.48
N SER A 373 5.61 8.78 -10.67
CA SER A 373 4.38 9.57 -10.54
C SER A 373 4.67 10.93 -9.91
N GLU A 374 5.68 10.97 -9.03
CA GLU A 374 6.25 12.18 -8.45
C GLU A 374 7.78 12.05 -8.38
N PRO A 375 8.54 13.15 -8.49
CA PRO A 375 10.00 13.10 -8.37
C PRO A 375 10.40 12.79 -6.92
N HIS A 376 10.53 11.52 -6.60
CA HIS A 376 11.04 11.10 -5.30
C HIS A 376 12.57 11.16 -5.24
N LYS A 377 13.09 11.46 -4.05
CA LYS A 377 14.52 11.34 -3.79
C LYS A 377 14.95 9.86 -3.80
N PRO A 378 16.21 9.55 -4.19
CA PRO A 378 16.71 8.18 -4.18
C PRO A 378 16.49 7.43 -2.87
N ASP A 379 16.63 8.10 -1.71
CA ASP A 379 16.44 7.53 -0.37
C ASP A 379 15.06 6.89 -0.19
N VAL A 380 14.04 7.50 -0.78
CA VAL A 380 12.65 7.01 -0.71
C VAL A 380 12.52 5.64 -1.37
N TYR A 381 13.19 5.44 -2.50
CA TYR A 381 13.21 4.14 -3.18
C TYR A 381 14.01 3.11 -2.38
N VAL A 382 15.19 3.50 -1.87
CA VAL A 382 16.03 2.63 -1.04
C VAL A 382 15.29 2.16 0.20
N ASP A 383 14.61 3.07 0.92
CA ASP A 383 13.83 2.73 2.11
C ASP A 383 12.66 1.81 1.76
N SER A 384 11.94 2.08 0.68
CA SER A 384 10.83 1.23 0.23
C SER A 384 11.30 -0.18 -0.16
N ILE A 385 12.42 -0.29 -0.88
CA ILE A 385 13.00 -1.58 -1.28
C ILE A 385 13.52 -2.33 -0.06
N ARG A 386 14.23 -1.66 0.86
CA ARG A 386 14.70 -2.23 2.12
C ARG A 386 13.56 -2.83 2.93
N ASP A 387 12.52 -2.04 3.17
CA ASP A 387 11.39 -2.47 3.98
C ASP A 387 10.60 -3.59 3.29
N THR A 388 10.55 -3.59 1.97
CA THR A 388 9.97 -4.70 1.19
C THR A 388 10.77 -5.99 1.41
N PHE A 389 12.09 -5.96 1.27
CA PHE A 389 12.93 -7.13 1.52
C PHE A 389 12.87 -7.60 2.99
N ALA A 390 12.81 -6.67 3.96
CA ALA A 390 12.65 -7.02 5.37
C ALA A 390 11.34 -7.75 5.65
N ASN A 391 10.24 -7.27 5.06
CA ASN A 391 8.93 -7.91 5.21
C ASN A 391 8.90 -9.30 4.54
N TYR A 392 9.51 -9.46 3.37
CA TYR A 392 9.63 -10.78 2.73
C TYR A 392 10.50 -11.73 3.55
N ALA A 393 11.62 -11.27 4.11
CA ALA A 393 12.43 -12.08 5.01
C ALA A 393 11.60 -12.59 6.20
N THR A 394 10.77 -11.73 6.78
CA THR A 394 9.86 -12.08 7.88
C THR A 394 8.81 -13.12 7.45
N ILE A 395 8.21 -12.95 6.27
CA ILE A 395 7.25 -13.93 5.70
C ILE A 395 7.94 -15.28 5.51
N LEU A 396 9.15 -15.29 4.93
CA LEU A 396 9.92 -16.50 4.69
C LEU A 396 10.31 -17.22 5.99
N GLN A 397 10.63 -16.48 7.05
CA GLN A 397 10.92 -17.05 8.37
C GLN A 397 9.69 -17.69 9.02
N ASN A 398 8.54 -17.05 8.90
CA ASN A 398 7.30 -17.49 9.54
C ASN A 398 6.54 -18.52 8.71
N GLY A 399 6.87 -18.64 7.44
CA GLY A 399 6.17 -19.50 6.49
C GLY A 399 6.44 -20.99 6.72
N VAL A 400 5.41 -21.80 6.56
CA VAL A 400 5.49 -23.28 6.66
C VAL A 400 5.80 -23.84 5.28
N PHE A 401 6.96 -23.45 4.70
CA PHE A 401 7.32 -23.81 3.33
C PHE A 401 7.62 -25.30 3.13
N GLY A 402 7.91 -26.05 4.19
CA GLY A 402 8.21 -27.49 4.13
C GLY A 402 7.06 -28.36 3.58
N ARG A 403 5.84 -27.78 3.42
CA ARG A 403 4.65 -28.48 2.88
C ARG A 403 4.30 -28.02 1.45
N MET A 404 5.04 -27.06 0.90
CA MET A 404 4.73 -26.52 -0.42
C MET A 404 5.09 -27.50 -1.53
N ASN A 405 4.29 -27.45 -2.60
CA ASN A 405 4.44 -28.30 -3.76
C ASN A 405 5.40 -27.69 -4.81
N ARG A 406 5.75 -28.49 -5.82
CA ARG A 406 6.62 -28.05 -6.91
C ARG A 406 6.11 -26.80 -7.65
N PRO A 407 4.82 -26.69 -8.03
CA PRO A 407 4.30 -25.51 -8.71
C PRO A 407 4.54 -24.20 -7.93
N PHE A 408 4.37 -24.21 -6.61
CA PHE A 408 4.62 -23.03 -5.77
C PHE A 408 6.07 -22.55 -5.87
N PHE A 409 7.04 -23.45 -5.70
CA PHE A 409 8.45 -23.09 -5.77
C PHE A 409 8.88 -22.68 -7.17
N GLN A 410 8.28 -23.26 -8.21
CA GLN A 410 8.53 -22.87 -9.58
C GLN A 410 8.02 -21.46 -9.85
N GLU A 411 6.79 -21.16 -9.47
CA GLU A 411 6.20 -19.82 -9.63
C GLU A 411 6.97 -18.76 -8.83
N LEU A 412 7.40 -19.08 -7.60
CA LEU A 412 8.23 -18.18 -6.81
C LEU A 412 9.57 -17.91 -7.48
N LEU A 413 10.21 -18.94 -8.02
CA LEU A 413 11.46 -18.84 -8.76
C LEU A 413 11.30 -17.99 -10.01
N ASP A 414 10.30 -18.29 -10.83
CA ASP A 414 10.02 -17.56 -12.06
C ASP A 414 9.79 -16.06 -11.76
N ASN A 415 9.04 -15.74 -10.72
CA ASN A 415 8.84 -14.35 -10.31
C ASN A 415 10.14 -13.66 -9.85
N ILE A 416 11.03 -14.34 -9.14
CA ILE A 416 12.33 -13.76 -8.72
C ILE A 416 13.19 -13.43 -9.94
N ILE A 417 13.14 -14.27 -10.96
CA ILE A 417 13.93 -14.14 -12.19
C ILE A 417 13.30 -13.14 -13.14
N ASP A 418 12.02 -13.31 -13.48
CA ASP A 418 11.31 -12.49 -14.48
C ASP A 418 11.17 -11.03 -14.07
N TYR A 419 11.13 -10.76 -12.76
CA TYR A 419 11.05 -9.40 -12.20
C TYR A 419 12.40 -8.86 -11.72
N ASP A 420 13.50 -9.48 -12.14
CA ASP A 420 14.88 -8.99 -11.93
C ASP A 420 15.16 -8.58 -10.48
N LEU A 421 14.82 -9.44 -9.51
CA LEU A 421 14.95 -9.10 -8.09
C LEU A 421 16.40 -8.85 -7.68
N ILE A 422 17.36 -9.48 -8.33
CA ILE A 422 18.80 -9.25 -8.13
C ILE A 422 19.22 -7.88 -8.68
N ASP A 423 18.74 -7.48 -9.86
CA ASP A 423 19.02 -6.16 -10.41
C ASP A 423 18.36 -5.06 -9.57
N LEU A 424 17.14 -5.29 -9.05
CA LEU A 424 16.51 -4.36 -8.11
C LEU A 424 17.37 -4.11 -6.87
N ALA A 425 17.94 -5.18 -6.32
CA ALA A 425 18.85 -5.10 -5.19
C ALA A 425 20.13 -4.33 -5.52
N ALA A 426 20.70 -4.58 -6.69
CA ALA A 426 21.89 -3.87 -7.18
C ALA A 426 21.61 -2.39 -7.39
N ARG A 427 20.47 -2.02 -7.99
CA ARG A 427 20.09 -0.63 -8.21
C ARG A 427 19.87 0.12 -6.92
N ALA A 428 19.23 -0.48 -5.94
CA ALA A 428 19.11 0.13 -4.61
C ALA A 428 20.47 0.36 -3.95
N MET A 429 21.43 -0.55 -4.11
CA MET A 429 22.81 -0.32 -3.64
C MET A 429 23.49 0.88 -4.34
N LEU A 430 23.20 1.11 -5.62
CA LEU A 430 23.75 2.27 -6.35
C LEU A 430 23.11 3.60 -5.94
N MET A 431 21.92 3.55 -5.39
CA MET A 431 21.20 4.73 -4.89
C MET A 431 21.57 5.08 -3.44
N LEU A 432 22.35 4.24 -2.74
CA LEU A 432 22.79 4.54 -1.39
C LEU A 432 23.65 5.81 -1.42
N GLU A 433 23.16 6.87 -0.81
CA GLU A 433 23.94 8.11 -0.68
C GLU A 433 25.14 7.89 0.24
N LEU A 434 26.25 8.41 -0.19
CA LEU A 434 27.44 8.48 0.64
C LEU A 434 27.15 9.47 1.78
N PRO A 435 27.30 9.09 3.06
CA PRO A 435 26.98 9.96 4.16
C PRO A 435 27.91 11.19 4.15
N SER A 436 27.45 12.25 3.46
CA SER A 436 27.96 13.61 3.65
C SER A 436 27.45 14.07 5.00
N GLU A 437 28.27 14.15 6.02
CA GLU A 437 27.99 14.50 7.42
C GLU A 437 26.67 13.92 8.01
N PRO A 438 26.66 13.30 9.19
CA PRO A 438 25.42 12.77 9.74
C PRO A 438 24.47 13.95 9.96
N PRO A 439 23.36 14.10 9.24
CA PRO A 439 22.34 15.04 9.63
C PRO A 439 21.87 14.61 11.01
N ALA A 440 21.76 15.55 11.93
CA ALA A 440 21.34 15.30 13.31
C ALA A 440 19.96 14.64 13.40
N HIS A 441 19.28 14.41 12.28
CA HIS A 441 17.96 13.81 12.12
C HIS A 441 17.88 12.83 10.94
N ALA A 442 18.99 12.22 10.47
CA ALA A 442 18.88 11.15 9.49
C ALA A 442 18.11 9.99 10.12
N LEU A 443 16.89 9.80 9.66
CA LEU A 443 16.19 8.53 9.83
C LEU A 443 17.18 7.43 9.40
N ALA A 444 17.36 6.41 10.22
CA ALA A 444 18.40 5.37 10.14
C ALA A 444 18.37 4.49 8.85
N GLY A 445 17.72 4.97 7.77
CA GLY A 445 17.30 4.20 6.62
C GLY A 445 18.44 3.58 5.80
N SER A 446 19.40 4.37 5.38
CA SER A 446 20.43 3.88 4.44
C SER A 446 21.46 2.95 5.09
N ALA A 447 21.71 3.07 6.40
CA ALA A 447 22.67 2.24 7.13
C ALA A 447 22.19 0.76 7.24
N ASP A 448 20.89 0.51 7.20
CA ASP A 448 20.29 -0.81 7.45
C ASP A 448 19.98 -1.60 6.16
N TYR A 449 20.15 -1.00 4.97
CA TYR A 449 19.86 -1.67 3.71
C TYR A 449 20.72 -2.90 3.46
N LEU A 450 22.04 -2.78 3.63
CA LEU A 450 22.99 -3.87 3.35
C LEU A 450 22.77 -5.11 4.24
N PRO A 451 22.60 -4.98 5.57
CA PRO A 451 22.21 -6.12 6.41
C PRO A 451 20.86 -6.72 6.02
N CYS A 452 19.89 -5.88 5.66
CA CYS A 452 18.56 -6.33 5.31
C CYS A 452 18.55 -7.22 4.06
N ILE A 453 19.22 -6.80 2.99
CA ILE A 453 19.25 -7.59 1.75
C ILE A 453 20.01 -8.91 1.93
N LYS A 454 21.13 -8.90 2.66
CA LYS A 454 21.84 -10.12 3.03
C LYS A 454 20.93 -11.08 3.80
N HIS A 455 20.16 -10.56 4.74
CA HIS A 455 19.19 -11.34 5.51
C HIS A 455 18.10 -11.95 4.62
N PHE A 456 17.51 -11.15 3.72
CA PHE A 456 16.47 -11.63 2.80
C PHE A 456 16.97 -12.79 1.93
N TYR A 457 18.12 -12.65 1.25
CA TYR A 457 18.64 -13.73 0.41
C TYR A 457 19.07 -14.95 1.24
N GLY A 458 19.57 -14.74 2.45
CA GLY A 458 19.83 -15.83 3.40
C GLY A 458 18.56 -16.61 3.73
N GLN A 459 17.46 -15.93 4.06
CA GLN A 459 16.17 -16.56 4.36
C GLN A 459 15.57 -17.26 3.13
N LEU A 460 15.68 -16.65 1.95
CA LEU A 460 15.24 -17.24 0.70
C LEU A 460 15.94 -18.59 0.45
N CYS A 461 17.27 -18.62 0.61
CA CYS A 461 18.05 -19.85 0.42
C CYS A 461 17.75 -20.94 1.46
N VAL A 462 17.38 -20.56 2.67
CA VAL A 462 16.96 -21.52 3.71
C VAL A 462 15.56 -22.08 3.43
N SER A 463 14.66 -21.25 2.90
CA SER A 463 13.25 -21.58 2.69
C SER A 463 13.01 -22.38 1.40
N MET A 464 13.85 -22.19 0.38
CA MET A 464 13.71 -22.86 -0.92
C MET A 464 14.48 -24.21 -0.97
N PRO A 465 13.92 -25.24 -1.62
CA PRO A 465 14.66 -26.48 -1.88
C PRO A 465 15.89 -26.22 -2.76
N LYS A 466 16.98 -26.90 -2.48
CA LYS A 466 18.30 -26.70 -3.13
C LYS A 466 18.24 -26.70 -4.68
N GLN A 467 17.41 -27.55 -5.25
CA GLN A 467 17.27 -27.63 -6.72
C GLN A 467 16.82 -26.30 -7.34
N TYR A 468 15.91 -25.56 -6.69
CA TYR A 468 15.45 -24.25 -7.17
C TYR A 468 16.51 -23.17 -6.94
N ILE A 469 17.26 -23.27 -5.84
CA ILE A 469 18.42 -22.38 -5.59
C ILE A 469 19.46 -22.53 -6.70
N TYR A 470 19.75 -23.75 -7.15
CA TYR A 470 20.70 -23.97 -8.25
C TYR A 470 20.21 -23.35 -9.56
N VAL A 471 18.92 -23.53 -9.91
CA VAL A 471 18.35 -22.92 -11.12
C VAL A 471 18.38 -21.39 -11.03
N MET A 472 17.97 -20.82 -9.90
CA MET A 472 18.01 -19.38 -9.65
C MET A 472 19.45 -18.86 -9.76
N SER A 473 20.40 -19.57 -9.15
CA SER A 473 21.81 -19.21 -9.18
C SER A 473 22.37 -19.18 -10.59
N ASP A 474 22.06 -20.18 -11.39
CA ASP A 474 22.54 -20.29 -12.78
C ASP A 474 21.99 -19.12 -13.62
N GLN A 475 20.70 -18.86 -13.54
CA GLN A 475 20.03 -17.82 -14.32
C GLN A 475 20.40 -16.40 -13.90
N CYS A 476 20.58 -16.13 -12.60
CA CYS A 476 20.94 -14.81 -12.09
C CYS A 476 22.46 -14.54 -12.04
N LEU A 477 23.28 -15.53 -12.36
CA LEU A 477 24.75 -15.40 -12.30
C LEU A 477 25.30 -14.28 -13.18
N PRO A 478 24.84 -14.04 -14.41
CA PRO A 478 25.34 -12.96 -15.26
C PRO A 478 25.18 -11.57 -14.62
N GLU A 479 23.98 -11.27 -14.12
CA GLU A 479 23.67 -9.98 -13.47
C GLU A 479 24.46 -9.82 -12.17
N TRP A 480 24.55 -10.89 -11.38
CA TRP A 480 25.32 -10.87 -10.15
C TRP A 480 26.81 -10.59 -10.41
N LEU A 481 27.42 -11.26 -11.39
CA LEU A 481 28.82 -11.06 -11.78
C LEU A 481 29.06 -9.66 -12.36
N LYS A 482 28.16 -9.16 -13.19
CA LYS A 482 28.20 -7.82 -13.77
C LYS A 482 28.28 -6.76 -12.68
N PHE A 483 27.40 -6.81 -11.72
CA PHE A 483 27.38 -5.85 -10.63
C PHE A 483 28.58 -5.99 -9.70
N ARG A 484 28.99 -7.22 -9.37
CA ARG A 484 30.24 -7.47 -8.64
C ARG A 484 31.44 -6.84 -9.33
N SER A 485 31.56 -7.04 -10.64
CA SER A 485 32.66 -6.47 -11.43
C SER A 485 32.65 -4.95 -11.42
N TYR A 486 31.45 -4.35 -11.50
CA TYR A 486 31.26 -2.91 -11.38
C TYR A 486 31.74 -2.40 -10.00
N LEU A 487 31.29 -3.00 -8.91
CA LEU A 487 31.70 -2.60 -7.55
C LEU A 487 33.20 -2.78 -7.34
N THR A 488 33.78 -3.89 -7.83
CA THR A 488 35.24 -4.13 -7.75
C THR A 488 36.00 -3.02 -8.49
N TRP A 489 35.63 -2.75 -9.74
CA TRP A 489 36.26 -1.69 -10.53
C TRP A 489 36.10 -0.32 -9.86
N TYR A 490 34.90 -0.02 -9.36
CA TYR A 490 34.62 1.28 -8.72
C TYR A 490 35.44 1.46 -7.43
N SER A 491 35.62 0.39 -6.63
CA SER A 491 36.47 0.43 -5.42
C SER A 491 37.96 0.70 -5.71
N GLU A 492 38.42 0.38 -6.90
CA GLU A 492 39.82 0.55 -7.34
C GLU A 492 40.10 1.93 -7.94
N ILE A 493 39.11 2.77 -8.19
CA ILE A 493 39.29 4.11 -8.73
C ILE A 493 40.16 4.96 -7.77
N ARG A 494 41.31 5.42 -8.24
CA ARG A 494 42.29 6.14 -7.41
C ARG A 494 41.82 7.50 -6.88
N ARG A 495 40.79 8.09 -7.51
CA ARG A 495 40.28 9.43 -7.16
C ARG A 495 39.16 9.41 -6.11
N LEU A 496 38.73 8.25 -5.64
CA LEU A 496 37.73 8.15 -4.57
C LEU A 496 38.31 8.64 -3.25
N ILE A 497 37.56 9.44 -2.55
CA ILE A 497 37.87 9.77 -1.16
C ILE A 497 37.81 8.51 -0.29
N PRO A 498 38.59 8.43 0.81
CA PRO A 498 38.65 7.22 1.64
C PRO A 498 37.28 6.71 2.12
N LYS A 499 36.37 7.62 2.47
CA LYS A 499 35.00 7.31 2.94
C LYS A 499 34.16 6.62 1.87
N ASP A 500 34.21 7.12 0.63
CA ASP A 500 33.49 6.54 -0.50
C ASP A 500 34.03 5.15 -0.83
N ARG A 501 35.34 4.98 -0.76
CA ARG A 501 35.98 3.68 -0.97
C ARG A 501 35.53 2.65 0.08
N GLU A 502 35.47 3.06 1.34
CA GLU A 502 34.98 2.19 2.43
C GLU A 502 33.52 1.80 2.20
N HIS A 503 32.68 2.74 1.80
CA HIS A 503 31.27 2.46 1.50
C HIS A 503 31.11 1.45 0.35
N ILE A 504 31.80 1.68 -0.77
CA ILE A 504 31.77 0.76 -1.92
C ILE A 504 32.31 -0.62 -1.52
N LYS A 505 33.32 -0.68 -0.67
CA LYS A 505 33.84 -1.95 -0.15
C LYS A 505 32.78 -2.68 0.68
N LYS A 506 32.04 -1.99 1.55
CA LYS A 506 30.91 -2.58 2.29
C LYS A 506 29.83 -3.13 1.36
N CYS A 507 29.49 -2.40 0.30
CA CYS A 507 28.55 -2.88 -0.73
C CYS A 507 29.10 -4.15 -1.41
N LEU A 508 30.37 -4.16 -1.80
CA LEU A 508 31.01 -5.31 -2.43
C LEU A 508 31.06 -6.54 -1.50
N ASP A 509 31.46 -6.35 -0.25
CA ASP A 509 31.50 -7.43 0.75
C ASP A 509 30.11 -8.02 0.98
N THR A 510 29.07 -7.18 1.09
CA THR A 510 27.68 -7.61 1.21
C THR A 510 27.21 -8.40 -0.02
N TRP A 511 27.56 -7.92 -1.22
CA TRP A 511 27.22 -8.57 -2.47
C TRP A 511 27.89 -9.94 -2.63
N ILE A 512 29.14 -10.05 -2.21
CA ILE A 512 29.89 -11.32 -2.17
C ILE A 512 29.25 -12.29 -1.18
N ASP A 513 28.89 -11.82 0.01
CA ASP A 513 28.26 -12.67 1.03
C ASP A 513 26.89 -13.17 0.58
N MET A 514 26.09 -12.33 -0.09
CA MET A 514 24.83 -12.72 -0.72
C MET A 514 25.07 -13.82 -1.78
N GLY A 515 26.08 -13.64 -2.62
CA GLY A 515 26.47 -14.63 -3.63
C GLY A 515 26.88 -15.97 -3.02
N LYS A 516 27.58 -15.98 -1.87
CA LYS A 516 27.89 -17.22 -1.14
C LYS A 516 26.63 -17.95 -0.69
N SER A 517 25.62 -17.22 -0.21
CA SER A 517 24.33 -17.81 0.17
C SER A 517 23.63 -18.45 -1.03
N LEU A 518 23.73 -17.84 -2.20
CA LEU A 518 23.23 -18.36 -3.47
C LEU A 518 24.08 -19.50 -4.06
N GLY A 519 25.19 -19.87 -3.42
CA GLY A 519 26.08 -20.93 -3.87
C GLY A 519 27.16 -20.48 -4.87
N TYR A 520 27.31 -19.18 -5.12
CA TYR A 520 28.38 -18.69 -6.00
C TYR A 520 29.74 -18.84 -5.36
N GLN A 521 30.63 -19.60 -6.01
CA GLN A 521 32.00 -19.74 -5.55
C GLN A 521 32.84 -18.55 -6.00
N VAL A 522 33.44 -17.87 -5.05
CA VAL A 522 34.25 -16.63 -5.27
C VAL A 522 35.52 -16.91 -6.10
N HIS A 523 35.91 -18.18 -6.25
CA HIS A 523 37.17 -18.60 -6.85
C HIS A 523 37.12 -18.97 -8.33
N GLU A 524 35.94 -19.01 -8.95
CA GLU A 524 35.93 -19.14 -10.39
C GLU A 524 36.49 -17.86 -11.01
N LYS A 525 37.73 -17.92 -11.44
CA LYS A 525 38.27 -17.06 -12.48
C LYS A 525 37.22 -17.15 -13.59
N SER A 526 36.31 -16.18 -13.63
CA SER A 526 35.15 -16.25 -14.49
C SER A 526 35.65 -16.39 -15.92
N ARG A 527 35.40 -17.54 -16.54
CA ARG A 527 35.54 -17.78 -17.98
C ARG A 527 34.76 -16.77 -18.83
N PHE A 528 34.05 -15.87 -18.17
CA PHE A 528 33.08 -14.97 -18.72
C PHE A 528 33.43 -13.48 -18.58
N LYS A 529 34.55 -13.10 -17.96
CA LYS A 529 34.86 -11.69 -17.75
C LYS A 529 35.64 -11.13 -18.92
N CYS A 530 35.07 -10.12 -19.58
CA CYS A 530 35.82 -9.29 -20.53
C CYS A 530 36.86 -8.43 -19.79
N ASP A 531 38.11 -8.51 -20.17
CA ASP A 531 39.21 -7.75 -19.53
C ASP A 531 39.22 -6.27 -19.90
N TYR A 532 38.47 -5.83 -20.92
CA TYR A 532 38.30 -4.43 -21.23
C TYR A 532 37.49 -3.71 -20.17
N ALA A 533 38.15 -2.84 -19.39
CA ALA A 533 37.57 -2.19 -18.22
C ALA A 533 36.30 -1.33 -18.48
N ARG A 534 36.11 -0.88 -19.72
CA ARG A 534 34.95 -0.09 -20.14
C ARG A 534 33.98 -0.90 -20.99
N CYS A 535 33.99 -2.21 -20.86
CA CYS A 535 33.05 -3.06 -21.55
C CYS A 535 31.62 -2.78 -21.07
N HIS A 536 30.73 -2.54 -22.00
CA HIS A 536 29.30 -2.31 -21.67
C HIS A 536 28.58 -3.60 -21.27
N ASP A 537 29.11 -4.75 -21.67
CA ASP A 537 28.64 -6.08 -21.32
C ASP A 537 29.82 -6.98 -20.97
N PRO A 538 30.44 -6.80 -19.79
CA PRO A 538 31.65 -7.52 -19.40
C PRO A 538 31.44 -9.02 -19.23
N LEU A 539 30.19 -9.48 -19.19
CA LEU A 539 29.80 -10.86 -18.91
C LEU A 539 28.90 -11.42 -20.01
N GLY A 540 29.05 -10.93 -21.24
CA GLY A 540 28.20 -11.32 -22.37
C GLY A 540 27.72 -12.77 -22.31
N ILE A 541 26.46 -12.99 -22.63
CA ILE A 541 25.76 -14.29 -22.55
C ILE A 541 26.56 -15.42 -23.23
N ASP A 542 27.30 -15.08 -24.29
CA ASP A 542 28.13 -16.01 -25.04
C ASP A 542 29.55 -16.19 -24.44
N GLY A 543 29.82 -15.58 -23.31
CA GLY A 543 31.11 -15.64 -22.66
C GLY A 543 32.23 -14.90 -23.39
N VAL A 544 33.46 -15.19 -23.01
CA VAL A 544 34.65 -14.63 -23.65
C VAL A 544 34.93 -15.38 -24.95
N GLN A 545 34.76 -14.70 -26.09
CA GLN A 545 34.94 -15.30 -27.41
C GLN A 545 36.31 -15.00 -28.00
N PHE A 546 37.01 -13.97 -27.50
CA PHE A 546 38.27 -13.48 -28.06
C PHE A 546 39.35 -13.46 -26.99
N THR A 547 40.48 -13.98 -27.33
CA THR A 547 41.73 -13.88 -26.53
C THR A 547 42.80 -13.09 -27.28
N CYS A 548 43.71 -12.49 -26.53
CA CYS A 548 44.82 -11.83 -27.19
C CYS A 548 45.65 -12.88 -27.96
N PRO A 549 45.81 -12.74 -29.29
CA PRO A 549 46.53 -13.73 -30.10
C PRO A 549 48.03 -13.78 -29.81
N ILE A 550 48.56 -12.78 -29.09
CA ILE A 550 49.99 -12.65 -28.82
C ILE A 550 50.39 -13.21 -27.46
N CYS A 551 49.63 -12.84 -26.39
CA CYS A 551 49.98 -13.27 -25.03
C CYS A 551 49.05 -14.34 -24.48
N HIS A 552 47.90 -14.57 -25.10
CA HIS A 552 46.84 -15.50 -24.70
C HIS A 552 46.28 -15.25 -23.28
N SER A 553 46.64 -14.11 -22.65
CA SER A 553 46.22 -13.79 -21.28
C SER A 553 45.05 -12.81 -21.17
N GLY A 554 44.75 -12.07 -22.22
CA GLY A 554 43.63 -11.14 -22.27
C GLY A 554 42.40 -11.83 -22.86
N ALA A 555 41.25 -11.65 -22.23
CA ALA A 555 39.98 -12.30 -22.56
C ALA A 555 38.91 -11.25 -22.85
N PHE A 556 38.23 -11.29 -24.00
CA PHE A 556 37.31 -10.23 -24.46
C PHE A 556 36.01 -10.80 -25.00
N CYS A 557 34.88 -10.15 -24.70
CA CYS A 557 33.56 -10.55 -25.20
C CYS A 557 33.37 -10.25 -26.70
N SER A 558 34.17 -9.34 -27.27
CA SER A 558 34.07 -8.95 -28.68
C SER A 558 35.40 -8.45 -29.21
N ALA A 559 35.60 -8.51 -30.52
CA ALA A 559 36.73 -7.92 -31.22
C ALA A 559 36.85 -6.40 -30.95
N ARG A 560 35.72 -5.72 -30.75
CA ARG A 560 35.67 -4.31 -30.37
C ARG A 560 36.34 -4.08 -29.01
N CYS A 561 35.95 -4.86 -28.00
CA CYS A 561 36.56 -4.76 -26.68
C CYS A 561 38.03 -5.06 -26.69
N GLN A 562 38.47 -6.07 -27.43
CA GLN A 562 39.90 -6.38 -27.65
C GLN A 562 40.65 -5.20 -28.26
N SER A 563 40.11 -4.59 -29.32
CA SER A 563 40.75 -3.43 -30.00
C SER A 563 40.79 -2.20 -29.12
N LEU A 564 39.77 -1.96 -28.33
CA LEU A 564 39.69 -0.80 -27.42
C LEU A 564 40.64 -0.99 -26.24
N ASP A 565 40.76 -2.19 -25.68
CA ASP A 565 41.74 -2.49 -24.62
C ASP A 565 43.16 -2.38 -25.11
N TRP A 566 43.40 -2.82 -26.34
CA TRP A 566 44.72 -2.67 -26.99
C TRP A 566 45.14 -1.22 -27.14
N LYS A 567 44.23 -0.32 -27.52
CA LYS A 567 44.50 1.10 -27.77
C LYS A 567 44.46 1.98 -26.53
N PHE A 568 43.48 1.74 -25.69
CA PHE A 568 43.13 2.66 -24.59
C PHE A 568 43.35 2.05 -23.20
N GLY A 569 43.53 0.74 -23.15
CA GLY A 569 43.83 -0.01 -21.94
C GLY A 569 42.72 -0.08 -20.94
N GLY A 570 43.00 -0.82 -19.89
CA GLY A 570 42.22 -0.89 -18.67
C GLY A 570 42.68 0.15 -17.64
N LEU A 571 42.33 -0.09 -16.38
CA LEU A 571 42.61 0.81 -15.25
C LEU A 571 44.13 1.05 -14.98
N GLN A 572 44.99 0.15 -15.38
CA GLN A 572 46.40 0.19 -14.99
C GLN A 572 47.35 0.47 -16.16
N SER A 573 47.09 -0.04 -17.35
CA SER A 573 47.93 0.14 -18.53
C SER A 573 47.20 -0.21 -19.82
N VAL A 574 47.68 0.32 -20.93
CA VAL A 574 47.24 -0.09 -22.27
C VAL A 574 47.74 -1.53 -22.50
N HIS A 575 46.82 -2.44 -22.90
CA HIS A 575 47.19 -3.85 -23.10
C HIS A 575 48.34 -3.99 -24.11
N GLY A 576 48.33 -3.18 -25.17
CA GLY A 576 49.43 -3.14 -26.13
C GLY A 576 50.80 -2.90 -25.51
N ASP A 577 50.90 -2.06 -24.48
CA ASP A 577 52.16 -1.74 -23.78
C ASP A 577 52.52 -2.80 -22.73
N SER A 578 51.56 -3.50 -22.17
CA SER A 578 51.76 -4.54 -21.15
C SER A 578 51.86 -5.96 -21.71
N CYS A 579 51.48 -6.17 -22.96
CA CYS A 579 51.47 -7.48 -23.60
C CYS A 579 52.89 -8.04 -23.75
N VAL A 580 53.15 -9.13 -23.03
CA VAL A 580 54.49 -9.75 -23.01
C VAL A 580 54.93 -10.20 -24.41
N GLY A 581 54.01 -10.70 -25.23
CA GLY A 581 54.28 -11.13 -26.60
C GLY A 581 54.56 -9.97 -27.55
N ALA A 582 53.86 -8.81 -27.38
CA ALA A 582 54.10 -7.63 -28.21
C ALA A 582 55.50 -7.04 -27.95
N LYS A 583 55.99 -7.04 -26.70
CA LYS A 583 57.33 -6.63 -26.34
C LYS A 583 58.41 -7.54 -26.94
N ALA A 584 58.11 -8.83 -27.12
CA ALA A 584 58.99 -9.76 -27.79
C ALA A 584 59.05 -9.51 -29.31
N LEU A 585 57.94 -9.18 -29.96
CA LEU A 585 57.86 -8.86 -31.38
C LEU A 585 58.61 -7.56 -31.73
N VAL A 586 58.55 -6.53 -30.90
CA VAL A 586 59.27 -5.27 -31.09
C VAL A 586 60.78 -5.47 -31.02
N LYS A 587 61.24 -6.45 -30.25
CA LYS A 587 62.67 -6.81 -30.20
C LYS A 587 63.21 -7.54 -31.45
N PHE A 588 62.33 -8.06 -32.30
CA PHE A 588 62.61 -8.79 -33.52
C PHE A 588 62.51 -7.96 -34.80
N GLN A 589 62.19 -6.67 -34.75
CA GLN A 589 62.31 -5.84 -35.94
C GLN A 589 63.76 -5.65 -36.26
N PRO A 590 64.31 -6.20 -37.39
CA PRO A 590 65.66 -5.95 -37.80
C PRO A 590 65.75 -4.47 -38.09
N SER A 591 66.76 -3.82 -37.49
CA SER A 591 67.18 -2.46 -37.84
C SER A 591 67.33 -2.35 -39.35
N ALA A 592 66.32 -1.75 -40.01
CA ALA A 592 66.52 -1.34 -41.39
C ALA A 592 67.71 -0.34 -41.45
N ARG A 593 68.75 -0.78 -42.02
CA ARG A 593 69.87 0.09 -42.49
C ARG A 593 69.46 0.80 -43.76
#